data_7d017c8fa559163dcf83e9bc3ffe07d9
#
_entry.id   7d017c8fa559163dcf83e9bc3ffe07d9
#
_cell.length_a   1.000
_cell.length_b   1.000
_cell.length_c   1.000
_cell.angle_alpha   90.00
_cell.angle_beta   90.00
_cell.angle_gamma   90.00
#
_symmetry.space_group_name_H-M   'P 1'
#
loop_
_entity.id
_entity.type
_entity.pdbx_description
1 polymer ?
#
loop_
_entity_poly.entity_id
_entity_poly.type
_entity_poly.pdbx_seq_one_letter_code
_entity_poly.pdbx_strand_id
1 'polypeptide(L)'
;MGELAPHAAAFLKVAVPASPWWSLTPAEARAQHLASRRPDTGAPDIATSDVDLPRPDGSVLGVRIYGVVGDSPVLVFFHGGGWVYGDLDMADGFCRRLSDGAGVVVCSVDYRLSPEHQFPLPLEDACLAVAWAHAELAGGRPVGVIGSSAGGNLAIASCIVDRDEGTGRIGLQIPLCAVTDHGFDNTSYRDNADGLFLTADDMRWYWGHYLADPAHGSNPRASVLRADLAGLPPALVITAEFDPLRDEGESYARLLMRAGVASSLVRYDGMIHAFAALSAFPVEQARVIADVAAAVDTYLR
;
A
#
# COMPACT_ATOMS: atom_id res chain seq x y z
N MET A 1 14.78 -9.23 19.29
CA MET A 1 13.95 -8.07 18.89
C MET A 1 14.52 -6.83 19.53
N GLY A 2 14.52 -5.71 18.81
CA GLY A 2 14.85 -4.40 19.37
C GLY A 2 13.82 -3.92 20.40
N GLU A 3 13.81 -2.63 20.69
CA GLU A 3 12.81 -1.98 21.52
C GLU A 3 11.95 -1.07 20.64
N LEU A 4 10.64 -0.99 20.94
CA LEU A 4 9.75 0.00 20.31
C LEU A 4 10.34 1.40 20.51
N ALA A 5 10.34 2.20 19.44
CA ALA A 5 10.69 3.61 19.57
C ALA A 5 9.75 4.30 20.58
N PRO A 6 10.26 5.19 21.46
CA PRO A 6 9.45 5.79 22.54
C PRO A 6 8.17 6.45 22.04
N HIS A 7 8.19 7.09 20.88
CA HIS A 7 7.03 7.73 20.27
C HIS A 7 6.05 6.71 19.64
N ALA A 8 6.53 5.56 19.13
CA ALA A 8 5.67 4.47 18.70
C ALA A 8 4.96 3.82 19.91
N ALA A 9 5.69 3.59 21.00
CA ALA A 9 5.11 3.10 22.25
C ALA A 9 4.09 4.09 22.85
N ALA A 10 4.32 5.41 22.73
CA ALA A 10 3.37 6.43 23.16
C ALA A 10 2.12 6.44 22.28
N PHE A 11 2.28 6.31 20.97
CA PHE A 11 1.17 6.24 20.02
C PHE A 11 0.26 5.04 20.32
N LEU A 12 0.82 3.86 20.55
CA LEU A 12 0.04 2.65 20.85
C LEU A 12 -0.86 2.79 22.08
N LYS A 13 -0.48 3.63 23.06
CA LYS A 13 -1.29 3.87 24.27
C LYS A 13 -2.57 4.67 23.98
N VAL A 14 -2.60 5.44 22.91
CA VAL A 14 -3.73 6.33 22.55
C VAL A 14 -4.45 5.88 21.27
N ALA A 15 -3.83 5.03 20.46
CA ALA A 15 -4.39 4.52 19.21
C ALA A 15 -5.12 3.18 19.39
N VAL A 16 -5.60 2.90 20.61
CA VAL A 16 -6.37 1.68 20.88
C VAL A 16 -7.75 1.83 20.22
N PRO A 17 -8.14 0.92 19.31
CA PRO A 17 -9.48 0.94 18.75
C PRO A 17 -10.52 0.64 19.83
N ALA A 18 -11.73 1.18 19.67
CA ALA A 18 -12.84 0.94 20.61
C ALA A 18 -13.21 -0.55 20.72
N SER A 19 -13.05 -1.27 19.62
CA SER A 19 -13.17 -2.74 19.56
C SER A 19 -12.11 -3.30 18.62
N PRO A 20 -11.58 -4.51 18.85
CA PRO A 20 -10.65 -5.16 17.93
C PRO A 20 -11.28 -5.30 16.54
N TRP A 21 -10.52 -5.01 15.48
CA TRP A 21 -11.04 -5.04 14.11
C TRP A 21 -11.64 -6.40 13.75
N TRP A 22 -10.99 -7.49 14.13
CA TRP A 22 -11.43 -8.86 13.86
C TRP A 22 -12.75 -9.23 14.56
N SER A 23 -13.23 -8.46 15.53
CA SER A 23 -14.49 -8.68 16.24
C SER A 23 -15.68 -7.95 15.62
N LEU A 24 -15.42 -7.10 14.63
CA LEU A 24 -16.43 -6.23 14.00
C LEU A 24 -16.94 -6.83 12.68
N THR A 25 -18.17 -6.46 12.32
CA THR A 25 -18.61 -6.56 10.92
C THR A 25 -17.87 -5.53 10.05
N PRO A 26 -17.77 -5.72 8.73
CA PRO A 26 -17.15 -4.72 7.84
C PRO A 26 -17.79 -3.32 7.96
N ALA A 27 -19.10 -3.23 8.14
CA ALA A 27 -19.80 -1.97 8.32
C ALA A 27 -19.40 -1.26 9.62
N GLU A 28 -19.30 -2.01 10.73
CA GLU A 28 -18.85 -1.48 12.02
C GLU A 28 -17.39 -1.06 11.97
N ALA A 29 -16.54 -1.85 11.31
CA ALA A 29 -15.12 -1.51 11.10
C ALA A 29 -14.97 -0.19 10.33
N ARG A 30 -15.72 0.00 9.25
CA ARG A 30 -15.74 1.27 8.49
C ARG A 30 -16.23 2.44 9.35
N ALA A 31 -17.29 2.24 10.13
CA ALA A 31 -17.81 3.26 11.05
C ALA A 31 -16.79 3.62 12.14
N GLN A 32 -16.13 2.64 12.75
CA GLN A 32 -15.06 2.85 13.73
C GLN A 32 -13.86 3.59 13.12
N HIS A 33 -13.45 3.20 11.90
CA HIS A 33 -12.39 3.87 11.18
C HIS A 33 -12.72 5.35 10.94
N LEU A 34 -13.90 5.65 10.40
CA LEU A 34 -14.35 7.04 10.18
C LEU A 34 -14.39 7.85 11.48
N ALA A 35 -14.87 7.26 12.58
CA ALA A 35 -14.93 7.93 13.88
C ALA A 35 -13.54 8.21 14.49
N SER A 36 -12.54 7.41 14.13
CA SER A 36 -11.16 7.55 14.61
C SER A 36 -10.33 8.57 13.82
N ARG A 37 -10.80 9.01 12.66
CA ARG A 37 -10.08 9.96 11.80
C ARG A 37 -9.81 11.28 12.53
N ARG A 38 -8.62 11.81 12.28
CA ARG A 38 -8.23 13.15 12.71
C ARG A 38 -7.81 13.93 11.48
N PRO A 39 -8.21 15.22 11.36
CA PRO A 39 -7.71 16.08 10.29
C PRO A 39 -6.18 16.15 10.34
N ASP A 40 -5.55 15.96 9.20
CA ASP A 40 -4.12 16.17 9.05
C ASP A 40 -3.86 17.65 8.69
N THR A 41 -3.79 18.51 9.71
CA THR A 41 -3.59 19.95 9.55
C THR A 41 -2.16 20.33 9.16
N GLY A 42 -1.23 19.36 9.14
CA GLY A 42 0.17 19.58 8.79
C GLY A 42 0.50 19.19 7.35
N ALA A 43 -0.47 18.75 6.56
CA ALA A 43 -0.25 18.42 5.15
C ALA A 43 -0.06 19.70 4.31
N PRO A 44 0.85 19.70 3.32
CA PRO A 44 1.04 20.86 2.43
C PRO A 44 -0.22 21.13 1.59
N ASP A 45 -0.48 22.41 1.32
CA ASP A 45 -1.55 22.81 0.40
C ASP A 45 -1.01 22.74 -1.04
N ILE A 46 -1.38 21.70 -1.75
CA ILE A 46 -0.99 21.49 -3.14
C ILE A 46 -2.24 21.30 -4.02
N ALA A 47 -2.07 21.53 -5.31
CA ALA A 47 -3.15 21.33 -6.27
C ALA A 47 -3.67 19.88 -6.21
N THR A 48 -5.01 19.74 -6.13
CA THR A 48 -5.70 18.46 -6.15
C THR A 48 -6.87 18.50 -7.11
N SER A 49 -7.17 17.36 -7.76
CA SER A 49 -8.36 17.19 -8.58
C SER A 49 -8.86 15.76 -8.51
N ASP A 50 -10.17 15.58 -8.49
CA ASP A 50 -10.83 14.29 -8.50
C ASP A 50 -11.30 13.96 -9.92
N VAL A 51 -11.12 12.70 -10.33
CA VAL A 51 -11.51 12.20 -11.65
C VAL A 51 -12.21 10.85 -11.48
N ASP A 52 -13.29 10.64 -12.22
CA ASP A 52 -14.01 9.38 -12.29
C ASP A 52 -13.62 8.61 -13.56
N LEU A 53 -13.03 7.41 -13.37
CA LEU A 53 -12.65 6.53 -14.46
C LEU A 53 -13.78 5.52 -14.72
N PRO A 54 -14.26 5.39 -15.97
CA PRO A 54 -15.29 4.42 -16.28
C PRO A 54 -14.75 2.99 -16.17
N ARG A 55 -15.45 2.12 -15.41
CA ARG A 55 -15.19 0.68 -15.39
C ARG A 55 -15.94 -0.02 -16.53
N PRO A 56 -15.49 -1.22 -16.93
CA PRO A 56 -16.17 -2.00 -17.98
C PRO A 56 -17.62 -2.37 -17.64
N ASP A 57 -17.98 -2.43 -16.35
CA ASP A 57 -19.34 -2.73 -15.86
C ASP A 57 -20.26 -1.50 -15.83
N GLY A 58 -19.77 -0.34 -16.25
CA GLY A 58 -20.51 0.93 -16.28
C GLY A 58 -20.48 1.71 -14.96
N SER A 59 -19.87 1.17 -13.90
CA SER A 59 -19.59 1.92 -12.67
C SER A 59 -18.37 2.83 -12.85
N VAL A 60 -18.04 3.63 -11.82
CA VAL A 60 -16.87 4.52 -11.87
C VAL A 60 -15.85 4.17 -10.78
N LEU A 61 -14.57 4.34 -11.11
CA LEU A 61 -13.44 4.28 -10.19
C LEU A 61 -12.99 5.72 -9.90
N GLY A 62 -13.18 6.19 -8.66
CA GLY A 62 -12.68 7.49 -8.23
C GLY A 62 -11.16 7.49 -8.10
N VAL A 63 -10.52 8.53 -8.59
CA VAL A 63 -9.09 8.79 -8.33
C VAL A 63 -8.89 10.24 -7.95
N ARG A 64 -7.95 10.51 -7.05
CA ARG A 64 -7.52 11.86 -6.68
C ARG A 64 -6.08 12.08 -7.11
N ILE A 65 -5.86 13.16 -7.86
CA ILE A 65 -4.56 13.57 -8.38
C ILE A 65 -4.01 14.66 -7.49
N TYR A 66 -2.75 14.53 -7.09
CA TYR A 66 -2.01 15.50 -6.31
C TYR A 66 -0.81 16.00 -7.11
N GLY A 67 -0.61 17.32 -7.11
CA GLY A 67 0.43 17.99 -7.88
C GLY A 67 -0.02 18.44 -9.26
N VAL A 68 0.90 19.01 -10.02
CA VAL A 68 0.63 19.52 -11.37
C VAL A 68 1.07 18.52 -12.41
N VAL A 69 0.13 18.08 -13.23
CA VAL A 69 0.41 17.15 -14.34
C VAL A 69 1.31 17.84 -15.39
N GLY A 70 2.35 17.14 -15.83
CA GLY A 70 3.35 17.64 -16.78
C GLY A 70 4.48 16.64 -16.95
N ASP A 71 5.75 17.11 -16.88
CA ASP A 71 6.92 16.25 -17.04
C ASP A 71 7.32 15.49 -15.77
N SER A 72 6.69 15.79 -14.63
CA SER A 72 6.98 15.10 -13.35
C SER A 72 6.65 13.61 -13.44
N PRO A 73 7.45 12.73 -12.79
CA PRO A 73 7.11 11.31 -12.66
C PRO A 73 5.75 11.14 -11.98
N VAL A 74 5.06 10.05 -12.31
CA VAL A 74 3.73 9.72 -11.76
C VAL A 74 3.84 8.50 -10.86
N LEU A 75 3.28 8.59 -9.66
CA LEU A 75 3.08 7.46 -8.74
C LEU A 75 1.59 7.17 -8.59
N VAL A 76 1.19 5.92 -8.81
CA VAL A 76 -0.17 5.43 -8.51
C VAL A 76 -0.17 4.87 -7.10
N PHE A 77 -0.96 5.47 -6.21
CA PHE A 77 -0.99 5.12 -4.79
C PHE A 77 -2.25 4.32 -4.44
N PHE A 78 -2.05 3.22 -3.73
CA PHE A 78 -3.12 2.38 -3.18
C PHE A 78 -3.10 2.43 -1.66
N HIS A 79 -4.20 2.87 -1.05
CA HIS A 79 -4.33 2.98 0.40
C HIS A 79 -4.36 1.61 1.11
N GLY A 80 -4.08 1.60 2.41
CA GLY A 80 -4.22 0.42 3.28
C GLY A 80 -5.65 0.18 3.73
N GLY A 81 -5.81 -0.62 4.80
CA GLY A 81 -7.13 -0.91 5.37
C GLY A 81 -7.64 -2.31 5.06
N GLY A 82 -6.72 -3.26 4.79
CA GLY A 82 -7.05 -4.68 4.65
C GLY A 82 -8.03 -5.00 3.53
N TRP A 83 -8.11 -4.18 2.48
CA TRP A 83 -9.09 -4.24 1.39
C TRP A 83 -10.55 -4.05 1.85
N VAL A 84 -10.82 -3.81 3.14
CA VAL A 84 -12.16 -3.75 3.74
C VAL A 84 -12.60 -2.32 4.02
N TYR A 85 -11.67 -1.44 4.38
CA TYR A 85 -11.92 -0.02 4.60
C TYR A 85 -10.80 0.84 4.02
N GLY A 86 -10.99 2.13 4.05
CA GLY A 86 -10.13 3.15 3.48
C GLY A 86 -10.81 3.87 2.33
N ASP A 87 -10.27 5.02 1.98
CA ASP A 87 -10.73 5.89 0.90
C ASP A 87 -9.66 6.94 0.58
N LEU A 88 -9.97 7.85 -0.36
CA LEU A 88 -9.07 8.94 -0.77
C LEU A 88 -8.71 9.88 0.40
N ASP A 89 -9.67 10.13 1.30
CA ASP A 89 -9.44 11.08 2.40
C ASP A 89 -8.54 10.50 3.50
N MET A 90 -8.54 9.17 3.69
CA MET A 90 -7.60 8.51 4.60
C MET A 90 -6.16 8.74 4.17
N ALA A 91 -5.91 8.76 2.89
CA ALA A 91 -4.58 8.87 2.30
C ALA A 91 -4.16 10.32 1.98
N ASP A 92 -5.08 11.29 2.07
CA ASP A 92 -4.90 12.66 1.57
C ASP A 92 -3.62 13.31 2.09
N GLY A 93 -3.42 13.32 3.41
CA GLY A 93 -2.24 13.95 4.01
C GLY A 93 -0.92 13.30 3.58
N PHE A 94 -0.87 11.96 3.46
CA PHE A 94 0.31 11.26 2.97
C PHE A 94 0.57 11.56 1.49
N CYS A 95 -0.47 11.51 0.64
CA CYS A 95 -0.33 11.79 -0.79
C CYS A 95 0.13 13.22 -1.08
N ARG A 96 -0.35 14.20 -0.31
CA ARG A 96 0.13 15.59 -0.39
C ARG A 96 1.61 15.70 -0.07
N ARG A 97 2.06 15.12 1.06
CA ARG A 97 3.48 15.14 1.44
C ARG A 97 4.34 14.37 0.46
N LEU A 98 3.85 13.26 -0.06
CA LEU A 98 4.56 12.47 -1.07
C LEU A 98 4.74 13.26 -2.37
N SER A 99 3.68 13.91 -2.85
CA SER A 99 3.73 14.72 -4.06
C SER A 99 4.71 15.89 -3.91
N ASP A 100 4.61 16.64 -2.80
CA ASP A 100 5.47 17.78 -2.51
C ASP A 100 6.93 17.36 -2.29
N GLY A 101 7.16 16.38 -1.38
CA GLY A 101 8.51 16.01 -0.95
C GLY A 101 9.30 15.20 -1.97
N ALA A 102 8.65 14.42 -2.82
CA ALA A 102 9.31 13.66 -3.89
C ALA A 102 9.27 14.35 -5.26
N GLY A 103 8.54 15.47 -5.40
CA GLY A 103 8.39 16.19 -6.66
C GLY A 103 7.73 15.35 -7.74
N VAL A 104 6.65 14.66 -7.41
CA VAL A 104 5.91 13.73 -8.27
C VAL A 104 4.43 14.09 -8.35
N VAL A 105 3.77 13.65 -9.42
CA VAL A 105 2.31 13.57 -9.43
C VAL A 105 1.89 12.29 -8.74
N VAL A 106 0.97 12.36 -7.78
CA VAL A 106 0.38 11.18 -7.13
C VAL A 106 -1.05 11.00 -7.60
N CYS A 107 -1.39 9.79 -8.07
CA CYS A 107 -2.74 9.35 -8.41
C CYS A 107 -3.21 8.37 -7.32
N SER A 108 -3.96 8.83 -6.33
CA SER A 108 -4.56 8.00 -5.29
C SER A 108 -5.84 7.35 -5.77
N VAL A 109 -6.02 6.06 -5.50
CA VAL A 109 -7.06 5.21 -6.09
C VAL A 109 -8.08 4.78 -5.04
N ASP A 110 -9.38 5.05 -5.29
CA ASP A 110 -10.52 4.60 -4.49
C ASP A 110 -11.02 3.24 -5.00
N TYR A 111 -10.19 2.22 -4.83
CA TYR A 111 -10.48 0.88 -5.32
C TYR A 111 -11.65 0.23 -4.56
N ARG A 112 -12.38 -0.66 -5.22
CA ARG A 112 -13.52 -1.39 -4.63
C ARG A 112 -13.11 -2.19 -3.39
N LEU A 113 -13.93 -2.12 -2.36
CA LEU A 113 -13.67 -2.75 -1.06
C LEU A 113 -14.43 -4.06 -0.88
N SER A 114 -13.83 -4.96 -0.11
CA SER A 114 -14.39 -6.23 0.33
C SER A 114 -15.25 -6.02 1.60
N PRO A 115 -16.21 -6.89 1.85
CA PRO A 115 -16.56 -8.11 1.12
C PRO A 115 -17.49 -7.90 -0.09
N GLU A 116 -17.95 -6.68 -0.35
CA GLU A 116 -18.86 -6.39 -1.47
C GLU A 116 -18.18 -6.66 -2.81
N HIS A 117 -16.88 -6.43 -2.88
CA HIS A 117 -16.04 -6.61 -4.06
C HIS A 117 -14.77 -7.36 -3.68
N GLN A 118 -14.84 -8.69 -3.72
CA GLN A 118 -13.74 -9.57 -3.33
C GLN A 118 -12.70 -9.71 -4.45
N PHE A 119 -11.56 -10.31 -4.13
CA PHE A 119 -10.55 -10.67 -5.12
C PHE A 119 -11.18 -11.41 -6.32
N PRO A 120 -10.85 -11.03 -7.58
CA PRO A 120 -9.80 -10.08 -8.00
C PRO A 120 -10.24 -8.62 -8.21
N LEU A 121 -11.46 -8.21 -7.88
CA LEU A 121 -12.03 -6.91 -8.26
C LEU A 121 -11.20 -5.68 -7.79
N PRO A 122 -10.63 -5.62 -6.57
CA PRO A 122 -9.74 -4.53 -6.19
C PRO A 122 -8.45 -4.47 -7.02
N LEU A 123 -7.93 -5.62 -7.47
CA LEU A 123 -6.77 -5.69 -8.37
C LEU A 123 -7.11 -5.20 -9.77
N GLU A 124 -8.31 -5.51 -10.28
CA GLU A 124 -8.78 -4.99 -11.57
C GLU A 124 -8.84 -3.46 -11.56
N ASP A 125 -9.31 -2.87 -10.45
CA ASP A 125 -9.31 -1.41 -10.28
C ASP A 125 -7.89 -0.84 -10.24
N ALA A 126 -6.97 -1.52 -9.56
CA ALA A 126 -5.56 -1.12 -9.53
C ALA A 126 -4.96 -1.12 -10.95
N CYS A 127 -5.17 -2.17 -11.73
CA CYS A 127 -4.70 -2.26 -13.12
C CYS A 127 -5.34 -1.18 -14.02
N LEU A 128 -6.64 -0.89 -13.85
CA LEU A 128 -7.33 0.18 -14.58
C LEU A 128 -6.71 1.55 -14.27
N ALA A 129 -6.47 1.86 -12.99
CA ALA A 129 -5.85 3.11 -12.58
C ALA A 129 -4.41 3.26 -13.11
N VAL A 130 -3.61 2.18 -13.08
CA VAL A 130 -2.26 2.15 -13.66
C VAL A 130 -2.30 2.43 -15.16
N ALA A 131 -3.18 1.76 -15.91
CA ALA A 131 -3.30 1.95 -17.35
C ALA A 131 -3.70 3.38 -17.70
N TRP A 132 -4.66 3.94 -16.98
CA TRP A 132 -5.10 5.32 -17.15
C TRP A 132 -4.01 6.33 -16.78
N ALA A 133 -3.34 6.18 -15.64
CA ALA A 133 -2.28 7.07 -15.20
C ALA A 133 -1.09 7.06 -16.19
N HIS A 134 -0.73 5.89 -16.73
CA HIS A 134 0.30 5.76 -17.77
C HIS A 134 -0.06 6.56 -19.02
N ALA A 135 -1.31 6.46 -19.51
CA ALA A 135 -1.76 7.13 -20.72
C ALA A 135 -1.95 8.64 -20.52
N GLU A 136 -2.72 9.01 -19.48
CA GLU A 136 -3.26 10.37 -19.34
C GLU A 136 -2.38 11.29 -18.47
N LEU A 137 -1.70 10.74 -17.46
CA LEU A 137 -0.87 11.56 -16.56
C LEU A 137 0.62 11.52 -16.96
N ALA A 138 1.12 10.35 -17.35
CA ALA A 138 2.52 10.16 -17.68
C ALA A 138 2.82 10.30 -19.19
N GLY A 139 1.81 10.46 -20.05
CA GLY A 139 1.98 10.60 -21.49
C GLY A 139 2.67 9.40 -22.15
N GLY A 140 2.38 8.19 -21.66
CA GLY A 140 2.97 6.94 -22.15
C GLY A 140 4.34 6.59 -21.53
N ARG A 141 4.87 7.40 -20.60
CA ARG A 141 6.07 7.05 -19.82
C ARG A 141 5.70 6.04 -18.72
N PRO A 142 6.61 5.14 -18.31
CA PRO A 142 6.35 4.25 -17.17
C PRO A 142 6.00 5.03 -15.91
N VAL A 143 5.04 4.51 -15.14
CA VAL A 143 4.65 5.04 -13.82
C VAL A 143 5.27 4.21 -12.71
N GLY A 144 5.37 4.77 -11.51
CA GLY A 144 5.61 3.99 -10.30
C GLY A 144 4.31 3.58 -9.64
N VAL A 145 4.31 2.45 -8.95
CA VAL A 145 3.22 2.03 -8.07
C VAL A 145 3.69 2.01 -6.63
N ILE A 146 2.89 2.55 -5.73
CA ILE A 146 3.18 2.64 -4.31
C ILE A 146 1.93 2.31 -3.51
N GLY A 147 2.06 1.58 -2.42
CA GLY A 147 0.89 1.28 -1.60
C GLY A 147 1.26 0.82 -0.20
N SER A 148 0.35 1.04 0.74
CA SER A 148 0.53 0.66 2.14
C SER A 148 -0.28 -0.59 2.47
N SER A 149 0.33 -1.59 3.15
CA SER A 149 -0.38 -2.78 3.64
C SER A 149 -1.10 -3.54 2.50
N ALA A 150 -2.42 -3.66 2.54
CA ALA A 150 -3.25 -4.19 1.46
C ALA A 150 -3.05 -3.46 0.13
N GLY A 151 -2.86 -2.12 0.17
CA GLY A 151 -2.51 -1.35 -1.03
C GLY A 151 -1.13 -1.69 -1.59
N GLY A 152 -0.18 -2.06 -0.72
CA GLY A 152 1.12 -2.59 -1.14
C GLY A 152 1.01 -3.94 -1.86
N ASN A 153 0.07 -4.79 -1.45
CA ASN A 153 -0.29 -6.01 -2.16
C ASN A 153 -0.81 -5.70 -3.58
N LEU A 154 -1.76 -4.75 -3.69
CA LEU A 154 -2.30 -4.34 -4.99
C LEU A 154 -1.23 -3.74 -5.91
N ALA A 155 -0.29 -2.96 -5.35
CA ALA A 155 0.85 -2.42 -6.10
C ALA A 155 1.72 -3.53 -6.69
N ILE A 156 2.10 -4.54 -5.89
CA ILE A 156 2.88 -5.69 -6.37
C ILE A 156 2.07 -6.52 -7.38
N ALA A 157 0.81 -6.82 -7.06
CA ALA A 157 -0.05 -7.62 -7.94
C ALA A 157 -0.26 -6.96 -9.30
N SER A 158 -0.37 -5.63 -9.36
CA SER A 158 -0.45 -4.89 -10.63
C SER A 158 0.85 -5.01 -11.44
N CYS A 159 2.03 -5.06 -10.80
CA CYS A 159 3.29 -5.32 -11.50
C CYS A 159 3.34 -6.73 -12.11
N ILE A 160 2.79 -7.73 -11.42
CA ILE A 160 2.71 -9.10 -11.93
C ILE A 160 1.81 -9.13 -13.18
N VAL A 161 0.65 -8.46 -13.13
CA VAL A 161 -0.27 -8.39 -14.28
C VAL A 161 0.39 -7.64 -15.45
N ASP A 162 0.98 -6.48 -15.20
CA ASP A 162 1.65 -5.65 -16.22
C ASP A 162 2.76 -6.42 -16.95
N ARG A 163 3.59 -7.17 -16.20
CA ARG A 163 4.63 -8.05 -16.76
C ARG A 163 4.03 -9.19 -17.58
N ASP A 164 3.02 -9.90 -17.05
CA ASP A 164 2.40 -11.05 -17.70
C ASP A 164 1.70 -10.64 -19.02
N GLU A 165 1.15 -9.43 -19.07
CA GLU A 165 0.56 -8.84 -20.26
C GLU A 165 1.59 -8.22 -21.22
N GLY A 166 2.84 -8.03 -20.76
CA GLY A 166 3.91 -7.45 -21.57
C GLY A 166 3.70 -5.97 -21.91
N THR A 167 2.97 -5.23 -21.06
CA THR A 167 2.58 -3.84 -21.37
C THR A 167 3.64 -2.81 -21.00
N GLY A 168 4.49 -3.09 -19.98
CA GLY A 168 5.61 -2.24 -19.58
C GLY A 168 5.20 -0.85 -19.06
N ARG A 169 4.01 -0.75 -18.47
CA ARG A 169 3.49 0.51 -17.92
C ARG A 169 4.13 0.89 -16.59
N ILE A 170 4.63 -0.10 -15.83
CA ILE A 170 5.17 0.11 -14.49
C ILE A 170 6.70 0.02 -14.52
N GLY A 171 7.36 1.12 -14.12
CA GLY A 171 8.82 1.22 -14.05
C GLY A 171 9.40 1.11 -12.64
N LEU A 172 8.59 1.17 -11.58
CA LEU A 172 9.01 1.13 -10.18
C LEU A 172 7.88 0.63 -9.29
N GLN A 173 8.20 -0.22 -8.30
CA GLN A 173 7.27 -0.65 -7.27
C GLN A 173 7.77 -0.27 -5.87
N ILE A 174 6.88 0.26 -5.01
CA ILE A 174 7.21 0.75 -3.67
C ILE A 174 6.19 0.20 -2.66
N PRO A 175 6.29 -1.07 -2.25
CA PRO A 175 5.45 -1.64 -1.21
C PRO A 175 5.87 -1.17 0.18
N LEU A 176 4.94 -0.53 0.92
CA LEU A 176 5.10 -0.05 2.30
C LEU A 176 4.39 -1.01 3.25
N CYS A 177 5.12 -1.75 4.09
CA CYS A 177 4.57 -2.75 5.01
C CYS A 177 3.52 -3.65 4.32
N ALA A 178 3.83 -4.14 3.12
CA ALA A 178 2.86 -4.78 2.24
C ALA A 178 2.47 -6.17 2.72
N VAL A 179 1.20 -6.55 2.50
CA VAL A 179 0.73 -7.92 2.58
C VAL A 179 1.24 -8.69 1.36
N THR A 180 1.95 -9.78 1.56
CA THR A 180 2.55 -10.53 0.43
C THR A 180 2.17 -12.01 0.38
N ASP A 181 1.68 -12.60 1.49
CA ASP A 181 1.25 -14.01 1.51
C ASP A 181 0.02 -14.23 2.40
N HIS A 182 -0.80 -15.22 2.01
CA HIS A 182 -1.87 -15.80 2.83
C HIS A 182 -1.31 -16.91 3.73
N GLY A 183 -0.19 -16.63 4.41
CA GLY A 183 0.46 -17.49 5.38
C GLY A 183 0.62 -16.74 6.70
N PHE A 184 0.27 -17.38 7.83
CA PHE A 184 0.25 -16.74 9.16
C PHE A 184 1.21 -17.43 10.13
N ASP A 185 2.24 -18.11 9.63
CA ASP A 185 3.11 -19.01 10.40
C ASP A 185 4.58 -18.57 10.46
N ASN A 186 4.94 -17.45 9.86
CA ASN A 186 6.29 -16.90 9.95
C ASN A 186 6.60 -16.34 11.36
N THR A 187 7.85 -15.98 11.61
CA THR A 187 8.28 -15.56 12.94
C THR A 187 7.64 -14.22 13.35
N SER A 188 7.52 -13.26 12.44
CA SER A 188 6.92 -11.96 12.78
C SER A 188 5.44 -12.06 13.12
N TYR A 189 4.68 -13.01 12.54
CA TYR A 189 3.31 -13.28 12.96
C TYR A 189 3.20 -13.86 14.38
N ARG A 190 4.23 -14.57 14.85
CA ARG A 190 4.28 -15.06 16.24
C ARG A 190 4.75 -13.98 17.22
N ASP A 191 5.84 -13.29 16.86
CA ASP A 191 6.48 -12.31 17.72
C ASP A 191 5.67 -11.02 17.89
N ASN A 192 4.93 -10.63 16.83
CA ASN A 192 4.13 -9.41 16.75
C ASN A 192 2.62 -9.72 16.64
N ALA A 193 2.18 -10.86 17.19
CA ALA A 193 0.81 -11.34 17.02
C ALA A 193 -0.25 -10.40 17.60
N ASP A 194 0.06 -9.70 18.68
CA ASP A 194 -0.87 -8.90 19.48
C ASP A 194 -0.18 -7.74 20.19
N GLY A 195 -0.97 -6.80 20.69
CA GLY A 195 -0.47 -5.64 21.45
C GLY A 195 0.18 -4.54 20.63
N LEU A 196 0.17 -4.66 19.30
CA LEU A 196 0.65 -3.70 18.33
C LEU A 196 -0.52 -3.14 17.51
N PHE A 197 -0.23 -2.21 16.60
CA PHE A 197 -1.26 -1.53 15.79
C PHE A 197 -2.04 -2.47 14.86
N LEU A 198 -1.35 -3.47 14.30
CA LEU A 198 -1.92 -4.56 13.51
C LEU A 198 -1.71 -5.87 14.26
N THR A 199 -2.71 -6.75 14.29
CA THR A 199 -2.63 -8.06 14.92
C THR A 199 -2.72 -9.19 13.90
N ALA A 200 -2.29 -10.40 14.32
CA ALA A 200 -2.44 -11.59 13.48
C ALA A 200 -3.91 -11.96 13.22
N ASP A 201 -4.79 -11.70 14.19
CA ASP A 201 -6.23 -11.96 14.05
C ASP A 201 -6.90 -10.96 13.11
N ASP A 202 -6.46 -9.68 13.12
CA ASP A 202 -6.90 -8.70 12.13
C ASP A 202 -6.56 -9.18 10.71
N MET A 203 -5.34 -9.69 10.49
CA MET A 203 -4.94 -10.18 9.19
C MET A 203 -5.78 -11.37 8.72
N ARG A 204 -6.10 -12.33 9.61
CA ARG A 204 -7.01 -13.44 9.29
C ARG A 204 -8.40 -12.94 8.91
N TRP A 205 -8.90 -11.95 9.64
CA TRP A 205 -10.19 -11.32 9.37
C TRP A 205 -10.20 -10.60 8.01
N TYR A 206 -9.17 -9.81 7.68
CA TYR A 206 -9.05 -9.13 6.39
C TYR A 206 -9.04 -10.12 5.22
N TRP A 207 -8.20 -11.13 5.31
CA TRP A 207 -8.14 -12.17 4.29
C TRP A 207 -9.45 -12.94 4.14
N GLY A 208 -10.16 -13.20 5.23
CA GLY A 208 -11.47 -13.86 5.23
C GLY A 208 -12.56 -13.04 4.50
N HIS A 209 -12.42 -11.72 4.45
CA HIS A 209 -13.30 -10.85 3.68
C HIS A 209 -12.83 -10.63 2.24
N TYR A 210 -11.52 -10.60 2.02
CA TYR A 210 -10.92 -10.35 0.70
C TYR A 210 -11.13 -11.52 -0.27
N LEU A 211 -11.05 -12.75 0.21
CA LEU A 211 -11.18 -13.96 -0.60
C LEU A 211 -12.60 -14.53 -0.55
N ALA A 212 -13.21 -14.73 -1.73
CA ALA A 212 -14.50 -15.42 -1.83
C ALA A 212 -14.38 -16.92 -1.51
N ASP A 213 -13.22 -17.51 -1.85
CA ASP A 213 -12.84 -18.89 -1.56
C ASP A 213 -11.44 -18.87 -0.93
N PRO A 214 -11.24 -19.46 0.27
CA PRO A 214 -9.92 -19.55 0.90
C PRO A 214 -8.85 -20.20 0.00
N ALA A 215 -9.24 -21.06 -0.94
CA ALA A 215 -8.33 -21.65 -1.92
C ALA A 215 -7.64 -20.61 -2.81
N HIS A 216 -8.26 -19.45 -3.03
CA HIS A 216 -7.66 -18.32 -3.75
C HIS A 216 -6.47 -17.71 -2.98
N GLY A 217 -6.31 -18.00 -1.70
CA GLY A 217 -5.12 -17.63 -0.94
C GLY A 217 -3.81 -18.21 -1.48
N SER A 218 -3.85 -19.21 -2.33
CA SER A 218 -2.68 -19.74 -3.06
C SER A 218 -2.45 -19.08 -4.42
N ASN A 219 -3.37 -18.22 -4.88
CA ASN A 219 -3.24 -17.53 -6.17
C ASN A 219 -2.06 -16.54 -6.10
N PRO A 220 -1.10 -16.57 -7.06
CA PRO A 220 0.08 -15.70 -7.06
C PRO A 220 -0.25 -14.20 -7.25
N ARG A 221 -1.47 -13.85 -7.63
CA ARG A 221 -1.93 -12.45 -7.70
C ARG A 221 -2.63 -11.99 -6.41
N ALA A 222 -2.97 -12.91 -5.50
CA ALA A 222 -3.41 -12.62 -4.14
C ALA A 222 -2.23 -12.71 -3.17
N SER A 223 -1.56 -13.87 -3.11
CA SER A 223 -0.32 -14.10 -2.37
C SER A 223 0.88 -13.88 -3.28
N VAL A 224 1.28 -12.64 -3.45
CA VAL A 224 2.30 -12.19 -4.42
C VAL A 224 3.68 -12.78 -4.15
N LEU A 225 3.95 -13.23 -2.92
CA LEU A 225 5.17 -13.94 -2.55
C LEU A 225 5.31 -15.29 -3.26
N ARG A 226 4.22 -15.85 -3.78
CA ARG A 226 4.16 -17.14 -4.49
C ARG A 226 4.29 -17.01 -6.00
N ALA A 227 4.39 -15.78 -6.50
CA ALA A 227 4.55 -15.53 -7.93
C ALA A 227 5.98 -15.82 -8.40
N ASP A 228 6.14 -16.04 -9.69
CA ASP A 228 7.42 -15.82 -10.34
C ASP A 228 7.72 -14.33 -10.34
N LEU A 229 8.86 -13.93 -9.75
CA LEU A 229 9.23 -12.53 -9.61
C LEU A 229 10.23 -12.06 -10.67
N ALA A 230 10.67 -12.94 -11.58
CA ALA A 230 11.56 -12.56 -12.66
C ALA A 230 10.89 -11.53 -13.59
N GLY A 231 11.65 -10.52 -14.00
CA GLY A 231 11.18 -9.49 -14.93
C GLY A 231 10.21 -8.47 -14.32
N LEU A 232 9.97 -8.49 -13.00
CA LEU A 232 9.24 -7.40 -12.33
C LEU A 232 10.06 -6.11 -12.33
N PRO A 233 9.41 -4.94 -12.24
CA PRO A 233 10.11 -3.65 -12.18
C PRO A 233 10.98 -3.54 -10.91
N PRO A 234 12.01 -2.66 -10.93
CA PRO A 234 12.78 -2.33 -9.73
C PRO A 234 11.92 -2.03 -8.52
N ALA A 235 12.42 -2.33 -7.31
CA ALA A 235 11.64 -2.23 -6.09
C ALA A 235 12.36 -1.48 -4.96
N LEU A 236 11.61 -0.63 -4.24
CA LEU A 236 11.95 -0.15 -2.91
C LEU A 236 10.97 -0.76 -1.91
N VAL A 237 11.38 -1.78 -1.17
CA VAL A 237 10.55 -2.46 -0.17
C VAL A 237 10.81 -1.82 1.20
N ILE A 238 9.75 -1.34 1.85
CA ILE A 238 9.83 -0.71 3.17
C ILE A 238 9.03 -1.56 4.17
N THR A 239 9.67 -1.90 5.30
CA THR A 239 9.08 -2.71 6.38
C THR A 239 9.23 -2.02 7.73
N ALA A 240 8.44 -2.43 8.72
CA ALA A 240 8.55 -2.01 10.11
C ALA A 240 9.01 -3.18 10.98
N GLU A 241 9.81 -2.93 12.02
CA GLU A 241 10.32 -3.99 12.89
C GLU A 241 9.20 -4.69 13.67
N PHE A 242 8.26 -3.91 14.21
CA PHE A 242 7.15 -4.39 15.02
C PHE A 242 5.87 -4.52 14.21
N ASP A 243 5.90 -5.44 13.23
CA ASP A 243 4.82 -5.67 12.27
C ASP A 243 4.68 -7.17 12.00
N PRO A 244 3.49 -7.76 12.10
CA PRO A 244 3.26 -9.15 11.68
C PRO A 244 3.71 -9.42 10.23
N LEU A 245 3.62 -8.42 9.34
CA LEU A 245 3.95 -8.53 7.91
C LEU A 245 5.45 -8.35 7.61
N ARG A 246 6.29 -8.08 8.63
CA ARG A 246 7.73 -7.84 8.43
C ARG A 246 8.41 -8.94 7.64
N ASP A 247 8.29 -10.17 8.11
CA ASP A 247 9.08 -11.29 7.56
C ASP A 247 8.65 -11.66 6.14
N GLU A 248 7.36 -11.55 5.80
CA GLU A 248 6.86 -11.79 4.46
C GLU A 248 7.28 -10.68 3.49
N GLY A 249 7.22 -9.40 3.91
CA GLY A 249 7.72 -8.27 3.13
C GLY A 249 9.22 -8.33 2.87
N GLU A 250 10.03 -8.68 3.88
CA GLU A 250 11.47 -8.88 3.70
C GLU A 250 11.79 -10.11 2.84
N SER A 251 10.96 -11.17 2.92
CA SER A 251 11.10 -12.34 2.06
C SER A 251 10.83 -11.96 0.61
N TYR A 252 9.84 -11.13 0.35
CA TYR A 252 9.56 -10.59 -0.97
C TYR A 252 10.78 -9.86 -1.56
N ALA A 253 11.39 -8.93 -0.80
CA ALA A 253 12.60 -8.23 -1.24
C ALA A 253 13.75 -9.19 -1.55
N ARG A 254 13.99 -10.19 -0.68
CA ARG A 254 15.04 -11.19 -0.89
C ARG A 254 14.79 -12.05 -2.13
N LEU A 255 13.53 -12.39 -2.41
CA LEU A 255 13.18 -13.17 -3.60
C LEU A 255 13.30 -12.35 -4.89
N LEU A 256 12.95 -11.05 -4.88
CA LEU A 256 13.21 -10.14 -6.00
C LEU A 256 14.71 -10.09 -6.34
N MET A 257 15.58 -9.91 -5.34
CA MET A 257 17.04 -9.91 -5.55
C MET A 257 17.54 -11.22 -6.16
N ARG A 258 17.02 -12.37 -5.68
CA ARG A 258 17.35 -13.71 -6.23
C ARG A 258 16.85 -13.89 -7.65
N ALA A 259 15.74 -13.27 -8.02
CA ALA A 259 15.19 -13.27 -9.38
C ALA A 259 15.92 -12.28 -10.32
N GLY A 260 16.96 -11.58 -9.84
CA GLY A 260 17.72 -10.62 -10.63
C GLY A 260 17.06 -9.25 -10.78
N VAL A 261 16.01 -8.96 -10.00
CA VAL A 261 15.34 -7.67 -9.98
C VAL A 261 16.11 -6.69 -9.10
N ALA A 262 16.43 -5.50 -9.63
CA ALA A 262 17.05 -4.43 -8.86
C ALA A 262 16.10 -4.03 -7.71
N SER A 263 16.51 -4.28 -6.46
CA SER A 263 15.64 -4.02 -5.30
C SER A 263 16.43 -3.60 -4.08
N SER A 264 15.83 -2.72 -3.29
CA SER A 264 16.31 -2.27 -2.00
C SER A 264 15.30 -2.63 -0.91
N LEU A 265 15.80 -3.01 0.26
CA LEU A 265 15.01 -3.26 1.46
C LEU A 265 15.41 -2.28 2.54
N VAL A 266 14.46 -1.53 3.07
CA VAL A 266 14.65 -0.62 4.19
C VAL A 266 13.70 -1.02 5.33
N ARG A 267 14.27 -1.53 6.44
CA ARG A 267 13.50 -1.75 7.65
C ARG A 267 13.59 -0.53 8.54
N TYR A 268 12.47 -0.09 9.06
CA TYR A 268 12.41 0.97 10.07
C TYR A 268 12.36 0.32 11.47
N ASP A 269 13.52 0.30 12.12
CA ASP A 269 13.67 -0.28 13.47
C ASP A 269 12.88 0.55 14.49
N GLY A 270 12.26 -0.14 15.45
CA GLY A 270 11.42 0.46 16.48
C GLY A 270 10.02 0.89 16.01
N MET A 271 9.72 0.77 14.72
CA MET A 271 8.44 1.22 14.14
C MET A 271 7.42 0.10 14.06
N ILE A 272 6.14 0.51 14.00
CA ILE A 272 4.95 -0.35 13.91
C ILE A 272 4.37 -0.34 12.49
N HIS A 273 3.44 -1.27 12.24
CA HIS A 273 2.69 -1.32 10.97
C HIS A 273 2.09 0.05 10.59
N ALA A 274 2.06 0.36 9.31
CA ALA A 274 1.48 1.57 8.70
C ALA A 274 2.13 2.91 9.12
N PHE A 275 3.24 2.92 9.86
CA PHE A 275 3.91 4.15 10.34
C PHE A 275 4.11 5.18 9.22
N ALA A 276 4.46 4.74 8.03
CA ALA A 276 4.73 5.61 6.88
C ALA A 276 3.51 6.44 6.45
N ALA A 277 2.30 5.90 6.61
CA ALA A 277 1.05 6.55 6.22
C ALA A 277 0.41 7.37 7.37
N LEU A 278 0.89 7.18 8.61
CA LEU A 278 0.33 7.84 9.80
C LEU A 278 1.00 9.18 10.06
N SER A 279 0.22 10.26 10.15
CA SER A 279 0.71 11.61 10.48
C SER A 279 1.33 11.73 11.88
N ALA A 280 1.15 10.71 12.73
CA ALA A 280 1.77 10.60 14.04
C ALA A 280 3.29 10.40 14.00
N PHE A 281 3.85 10.02 12.86
CA PHE A 281 5.28 9.72 12.67
C PHE A 281 5.93 10.62 11.60
N PRO A 282 5.93 11.95 11.80
CA PRO A 282 6.35 12.89 10.75
C PRO A 282 7.82 12.76 10.36
N VAL A 283 8.69 12.36 11.28
CA VAL A 283 10.13 12.18 11.02
C VAL A 283 10.37 10.96 10.14
N GLU A 284 9.76 9.84 10.49
CA GLU A 284 9.87 8.59 9.73
C GLU A 284 9.18 8.73 8.38
N GLN A 285 8.04 9.40 8.32
CA GLN A 285 7.33 9.68 7.07
C GLN A 285 8.18 10.53 6.13
N ALA A 286 8.87 11.56 6.64
CA ALA A 286 9.78 12.38 5.83
C ALA A 286 10.96 11.56 5.29
N ARG A 287 11.51 10.62 6.08
CA ARG A 287 12.55 9.70 5.62
C ARG A 287 12.05 8.75 4.52
N VAL A 288 10.86 8.17 4.71
CA VAL A 288 10.23 7.33 3.68
C VAL A 288 10.06 8.11 2.37
N ILE A 289 9.59 9.36 2.44
CA ILE A 289 9.43 10.21 1.26
C ILE A 289 10.78 10.51 0.59
N ALA A 290 11.85 10.72 1.36
CA ALA A 290 13.18 10.89 0.81
C ALA A 290 13.70 9.62 0.12
N ASP A 291 13.49 8.43 0.71
CA ASP A 291 13.82 7.14 0.10
C ASP A 291 13.04 6.93 -1.21
N VAL A 292 11.73 7.28 -1.22
CA VAL A 292 10.89 7.25 -2.42
C VAL A 292 11.41 8.20 -3.49
N ALA A 293 11.77 9.44 -3.14
CA ALA A 293 12.32 10.42 -4.07
C ALA A 293 13.61 9.89 -4.75
N ALA A 294 14.51 9.30 -3.98
CA ALA A 294 15.73 8.70 -4.51
C ALA A 294 15.48 7.54 -5.48
N ALA A 295 14.47 6.69 -5.17
CA ALA A 295 14.07 5.61 -6.06
C ALA A 295 13.42 6.14 -7.36
N VAL A 296 12.57 7.16 -7.25
CA VAL A 296 11.97 7.85 -8.41
C VAL A 296 13.05 8.48 -9.30
N ASP A 297 14.05 9.16 -8.71
CA ASP A 297 15.16 9.74 -9.46
C ASP A 297 15.98 8.70 -10.22
N THR A 298 16.09 7.49 -9.65
CA THR A 298 16.87 6.41 -10.25
C THR A 298 16.15 5.70 -11.38
N TYR A 299 14.83 5.52 -11.27
CA TYR A 299 14.09 4.60 -12.13
C TYR A 299 12.99 5.25 -12.98
N LEU A 300 12.56 6.48 -12.68
CA LEU A 300 11.46 7.14 -13.39
C LEU A 300 11.84 8.52 -14.00
N ARG A 301 13.05 9.04 -13.72
CA ARG A 301 13.65 10.23 -14.33
C ARG A 301 14.84 9.83 -15.18
#